data_5f977ed9c529a31e30128770115cb186
#
_entry.id   5f977ed9c529a31e30128770115cb186
#
_cell.length_a   1.000
_cell.length_b   1.000
_cell.length_c   1.000
_cell.angle_alpha   90.00
_cell.angle_beta   90.00
_cell.angle_gamma   90.00
#
_symmetry.space_group_name_H-M   'P 1'
#
loop_
_entity.id
_entity.type
_entity.pdbx_description
1 polymer ?
#
loop_
_entity_poly.entity_id
_entity_poly.type
_entity_poly.pdbx_seq_one_letter_code
_entity_poly.pdbx_strand_id
1 'polypeptide(L)'
;MNITFLGATKMVTGSNFLVEGAGKRFLVDCGMYQGKATDEMENEAPFLYNPADIDFMLLTHAHIDHSGRIPKLYNEGFRGPVYATKATCELCSIMLPDSGHIQEQENEWKNNKRKRKGLKQQPPLYTAEEATKCLEIFKPIKYDEIIDIDEHIHVRFNDAGHMLGSAIIEVWVDEDGKTTKTVFSGDLGNNDIPLLSEPTMIEDADYLVMESTYGDRLHVGTHDKAKVFLDIVSETLDNGGTVVIPSFAVGRTQEILYELNIIKEERSKDEDFQKEYETLMRAPVYVDSPLAISATEVFKNNEDLFDDETKAIMERGDNPLEFPGLKFTRTADESKALNESDEPSIIISASGMC
;
A
#
# COMPACT_ATOMS: atom_id res chain seq x y z
N MET A 1 -10.14 23.88 -17.16
CA MET A 1 -9.94 22.60 -16.44
C MET A 1 -11.11 22.34 -15.50
N ASN A 2 -11.60 21.08 -15.40
CA ASN A 2 -12.68 20.63 -14.49
C ASN A 2 -12.23 19.37 -13.73
N ILE A 3 -12.61 19.24 -12.47
CA ILE A 3 -12.32 18.08 -11.63
C ILE A 3 -13.64 17.52 -11.09
N THR A 4 -13.91 16.24 -11.39
CA THR A 4 -15.09 15.53 -10.89
C THR A 4 -14.65 14.49 -9.87
N PHE A 5 -15.18 14.60 -8.65
CA PHE A 5 -14.93 13.64 -7.57
C PHE A 5 -15.86 12.44 -7.74
N LEU A 6 -15.30 11.26 -7.99
CA LEU A 6 -16.04 10.04 -8.29
C LEU A 6 -15.96 8.98 -7.17
N GLY A 7 -15.15 9.23 -6.16
CA GLY A 7 -14.97 8.38 -4.99
C GLY A 7 -14.18 9.08 -3.89
N ALA A 8 -13.97 8.43 -2.77
CA ALA A 8 -13.32 8.95 -1.55
C ALA A 8 -13.88 10.30 -1.07
N THR A 9 -15.17 10.56 -1.32
CA THR A 9 -15.85 11.79 -0.94
C THR A 9 -16.87 11.48 0.15
N LYS A 10 -16.65 11.99 1.36
CA LYS A 10 -17.41 11.65 2.59
C LYS A 10 -17.24 10.19 3.02
N MET A 11 -16.23 9.51 2.52
CA MET A 11 -15.81 8.16 2.83
C MET A 11 -14.30 8.04 2.60
N VAL A 12 -13.67 7.04 3.20
CA VAL A 12 -12.20 6.90 3.19
C VAL A 12 -11.70 6.22 1.92
N THR A 13 -12.43 5.24 1.38
CA THR A 13 -11.97 4.36 0.30
C THR A 13 -12.57 4.69 -1.06
N GLY A 14 -12.01 4.11 -2.14
CA GLY A 14 -12.51 4.26 -3.50
C GLY A 14 -12.02 5.52 -4.20
N SER A 15 -10.78 5.97 -3.92
CA SER A 15 -10.19 7.18 -4.54
C SER A 15 -10.28 7.15 -6.05
N ASN A 16 -10.94 8.16 -6.64
CA ASN A 16 -11.08 8.29 -8.08
C ASN A 16 -11.50 9.72 -8.46
N PHE A 17 -10.65 10.42 -9.18
CA PHE A 17 -10.91 11.78 -9.67
C PHE A 17 -10.79 11.81 -11.18
N LEU A 18 -11.82 12.32 -11.86
CA LEU A 18 -11.77 12.60 -13.30
C LEU A 18 -11.39 14.06 -13.50
N VAL A 19 -10.31 14.29 -14.23
CA VAL A 19 -9.84 15.62 -14.62
C VAL A 19 -10.03 15.81 -16.12
N GLU A 20 -10.61 16.96 -16.50
CA GLU A 20 -10.83 17.36 -17.88
C GLU A 20 -10.21 18.73 -18.11
N GLY A 21 -9.25 18.83 -19.03
CA GLY A 21 -8.55 20.07 -19.35
C GLY A 21 -7.64 19.90 -20.57
N ALA A 22 -7.39 20.98 -21.27
CA ALA A 22 -6.57 21.00 -22.49
C ALA A 22 -6.98 19.94 -23.53
N GLY A 23 -8.29 19.64 -23.63
CA GLY A 23 -8.82 18.64 -24.54
C GLY A 23 -8.57 17.18 -24.16
N LYS A 24 -8.03 16.93 -22.96
CA LYS A 24 -7.76 15.61 -22.41
C LYS A 24 -8.70 15.26 -21.27
N ARG A 25 -8.89 13.95 -21.07
CA ARG A 25 -9.62 13.36 -19.94
C ARG A 25 -8.72 12.35 -19.25
N PHE A 26 -8.38 12.56 -18.01
CA PHE A 26 -7.50 11.65 -17.29
C PHE A 26 -8.00 11.40 -15.87
N LEU A 27 -7.53 10.31 -15.29
CA LEU A 27 -7.86 9.93 -13.93
C LEU A 27 -6.68 10.20 -12.99
N VAL A 28 -7.00 10.55 -11.76
CA VAL A 28 -6.10 10.39 -10.62
C VAL A 28 -6.74 9.33 -9.74
N ASP A 29 -6.03 8.21 -9.55
CA ASP A 29 -6.46 6.99 -8.89
C ASP A 29 -7.69 6.30 -9.53
N CYS A 30 -7.86 5.03 -9.23
CA CYS A 30 -9.03 4.21 -9.54
C CYS A 30 -9.19 3.11 -8.49
N GLY A 31 -9.58 3.54 -7.30
CA GLY A 31 -9.57 2.72 -6.10
C GLY A 31 -10.82 1.88 -5.90
N MET A 32 -10.66 0.81 -5.13
CA MET A 32 -11.75 -0.06 -4.70
C MET A 32 -12.41 0.50 -3.43
N TYR A 33 -13.72 0.42 -3.36
CA TYR A 33 -14.46 0.68 -2.13
C TYR A 33 -14.30 -0.50 -1.18
N GLN A 34 -14.01 -0.23 0.09
CA GLN A 34 -13.79 -1.23 1.12
C GLN A 34 -14.57 -0.88 2.39
N GLY A 35 -14.87 -1.88 3.23
CA GLY A 35 -15.46 -1.73 4.54
C GLY A 35 -16.89 -2.22 4.63
N LYS A 36 -17.90 -1.39 4.40
CA LYS A 36 -19.30 -1.84 4.48
C LYS A 36 -19.73 -2.53 3.19
N ALA A 37 -20.48 -3.62 3.31
CA ALA A 37 -21.00 -4.37 2.15
C ALA A 37 -21.80 -3.50 1.15
N THR A 38 -22.42 -2.40 1.60
CA THR A 38 -23.10 -1.43 0.73
C THR A 38 -22.13 -0.64 -0.12
N ASP A 39 -20.98 -0.30 0.42
CA ASP A 39 -19.95 0.48 -0.26
C ASP A 39 -19.20 -0.43 -1.24
N GLU A 40 -18.93 -1.68 -0.87
CA GLU A 40 -18.33 -2.69 -1.74
C GLU A 40 -19.18 -3.01 -2.98
N MET A 41 -20.51 -2.88 -2.91
CA MET A 41 -21.37 -3.04 -4.08
C MET A 41 -21.09 -2.00 -5.18
N GLU A 42 -20.55 -0.82 -4.83
CA GLU A 42 -20.15 0.20 -5.81
C GLU A 42 -18.98 -0.27 -6.69
N ASN A 43 -18.20 -1.26 -6.26
CA ASN A 43 -17.14 -1.83 -7.09
C ASN A 43 -17.69 -2.53 -8.34
N GLU A 44 -18.88 -3.14 -8.23
CA GLU A 44 -19.56 -3.82 -9.34
C GLU A 44 -20.32 -2.84 -10.26
N ALA A 45 -20.61 -1.61 -9.77
CA ALA A 45 -21.33 -0.60 -10.55
C ALA A 45 -20.54 -0.17 -11.80
N PRO A 46 -21.21 0.20 -12.90
CA PRO A 46 -20.56 0.80 -14.07
C PRO A 46 -19.83 2.10 -13.67
N PHE A 47 -18.69 2.39 -14.32
CA PHE A 47 -18.05 3.70 -14.17
C PHE A 47 -19.00 4.82 -14.65
N LEU A 48 -18.94 5.98 -14.01
CA LEU A 48 -19.73 7.17 -14.38
C LEU A 48 -19.16 7.88 -15.62
N TYR A 49 -18.16 7.33 -16.24
CA TYR A 49 -17.53 7.75 -17.48
C TYR A 49 -17.28 6.52 -18.37
N ASN A 50 -17.05 6.72 -19.66
CA ASN A 50 -16.65 5.64 -20.56
C ASN A 50 -15.13 5.41 -20.42
N PRO A 51 -14.66 4.25 -19.93
CA PRO A 51 -13.22 3.95 -19.79
C PRO A 51 -12.40 4.14 -21.08
N ALA A 52 -13.00 3.90 -22.25
CA ALA A 52 -12.31 4.06 -23.53
C ALA A 52 -12.02 5.52 -23.91
N ASP A 53 -12.68 6.49 -23.22
CA ASP A 53 -12.50 7.92 -23.48
C ASP A 53 -11.44 8.55 -22.55
N ILE A 54 -10.80 7.76 -21.73
CA ILE A 54 -9.75 8.22 -20.81
C ILE A 54 -8.39 8.13 -21.49
N ASP A 55 -7.68 9.25 -21.60
CA ASP A 55 -6.39 9.35 -22.27
C ASP A 55 -5.25 8.71 -21.47
N PHE A 56 -5.20 8.94 -20.16
CA PHE A 56 -4.18 8.39 -19.24
C PHE A 56 -4.66 8.40 -17.79
N MET A 57 -3.85 7.82 -16.91
CA MET A 57 -4.07 7.84 -15.46
C MET A 57 -2.78 8.19 -14.73
N LEU A 58 -2.92 8.93 -13.63
CA LEU A 58 -1.90 9.18 -12.63
C LEU A 58 -2.26 8.38 -11.37
N LEU A 59 -1.38 7.53 -10.88
CA LEU A 59 -1.63 6.72 -9.69
C LEU A 59 -0.73 7.21 -8.54
N THR A 60 -1.37 7.61 -7.44
CA THR A 60 -0.66 8.15 -6.28
C THR A 60 0.14 7.07 -5.56
N HIS A 61 -0.45 5.91 -5.31
CA HIS A 61 0.21 4.78 -4.64
C HIS A 61 -0.54 3.46 -4.85
N ALA A 62 0.04 2.36 -4.34
CA ALA A 62 -0.42 1.02 -4.67
C ALA A 62 -1.57 0.47 -3.82
N HIS A 63 -2.00 1.13 -2.72
CA HIS A 63 -3.11 0.64 -1.92
C HIS A 63 -4.36 0.36 -2.76
N ILE A 64 -5.10 -0.68 -2.38
CA ILE A 64 -6.24 -1.18 -3.17
C ILE A 64 -7.38 -0.16 -3.29
N ASP A 65 -7.56 0.70 -2.30
CA ASP A 65 -8.53 1.80 -2.35
C ASP A 65 -8.09 2.98 -3.23
N HIS A 66 -6.89 2.92 -3.84
CA HIS A 66 -6.38 3.83 -4.88
C HIS A 66 -6.15 3.15 -6.22
N SER A 67 -5.82 1.86 -6.26
CA SER A 67 -5.43 1.11 -7.46
C SER A 67 -6.40 -0.01 -7.85
N GLY A 68 -7.21 -0.50 -6.90
CA GLY A 68 -7.86 -1.81 -6.98
C GLY A 68 -8.91 -1.99 -8.08
N ARG A 69 -9.43 -0.91 -8.70
CA ARG A 69 -10.33 -1.02 -9.86
C ARG A 69 -9.64 -0.79 -11.21
N ILE A 70 -8.31 -0.65 -11.25
CA ILE A 70 -7.56 -0.54 -12.51
C ILE A 70 -7.77 -1.77 -13.41
N PRO A 71 -7.75 -3.04 -12.90
CA PRO A 71 -8.04 -4.20 -13.75
C PRO A 71 -9.44 -4.17 -14.37
N LYS A 72 -10.46 -3.77 -13.59
CA LYS A 72 -11.82 -3.57 -14.12
C LYS A 72 -11.86 -2.47 -15.18
N LEU A 73 -11.21 -1.34 -14.93
CA LEU A 73 -11.12 -0.22 -15.87
C LEU A 73 -10.49 -0.66 -17.19
N TYR A 74 -9.40 -1.45 -17.11
CA TYR A 74 -8.76 -2.04 -18.28
C TYR A 74 -9.69 -2.99 -19.03
N ASN A 75 -10.41 -3.87 -18.33
CA ASN A 75 -11.37 -4.81 -18.94
C ASN A 75 -12.52 -4.08 -19.64
N GLU A 76 -12.95 -2.93 -19.11
CA GLU A 76 -14.02 -2.10 -19.68
C GLU A 76 -13.54 -1.13 -20.78
N GLY A 77 -12.27 -1.21 -21.22
CA GLY A 77 -11.80 -0.56 -22.43
C GLY A 77 -10.75 0.53 -22.27
N PHE A 78 -10.32 0.87 -21.07
CA PHE A 78 -9.19 1.77 -20.87
C PHE A 78 -7.90 1.16 -21.45
N ARG A 79 -7.13 1.97 -22.20
CA ARG A 79 -5.87 1.55 -22.85
C ARG A 79 -4.78 2.61 -22.73
N GLY A 80 -5.06 3.74 -22.09
CA GLY A 80 -4.08 4.76 -21.82
C GLY A 80 -3.00 4.28 -20.85
N PRO A 81 -1.85 4.96 -20.77
CA PRO A 81 -0.82 4.64 -19.78
C PRO A 81 -1.28 4.98 -18.37
N VAL A 82 -0.85 4.17 -17.39
CA VAL A 82 -0.92 4.47 -15.96
C VAL A 82 0.47 4.91 -15.51
N TYR A 83 0.65 6.19 -15.23
CA TYR A 83 1.90 6.73 -14.71
C TYR A 83 1.93 6.58 -13.19
N ALA A 84 2.98 5.98 -12.67
CA ALA A 84 3.22 5.79 -11.24
C ALA A 84 4.73 5.71 -10.97
N THR A 85 5.15 5.86 -9.73
CA THR A 85 6.56 5.60 -9.39
C THR A 85 6.94 4.15 -9.67
N LYS A 86 8.23 3.87 -9.84
CA LYS A 86 8.73 2.51 -10.06
C LYS A 86 8.26 1.57 -8.95
N ALA A 87 8.41 1.96 -7.68
CA ALA A 87 8.04 1.14 -6.55
C ALA A 87 6.52 0.89 -6.48
N THR A 88 5.69 1.91 -6.78
CA THR A 88 4.24 1.74 -6.91
C THR A 88 3.88 0.73 -8.01
N CYS A 89 4.54 0.78 -9.18
CA CYS A 89 4.33 -0.21 -10.24
C CYS A 89 4.69 -1.63 -9.78
N GLU A 90 5.81 -1.79 -9.08
CA GLU A 90 6.26 -3.08 -8.55
C GLU A 90 5.32 -3.62 -7.48
N LEU A 91 4.84 -2.78 -6.55
CA LEU A 91 3.82 -3.15 -5.56
C LEU A 91 2.49 -3.53 -6.23
N CYS A 92 2.02 -2.77 -7.21
CA CYS A 92 0.82 -3.11 -7.98
C CYS A 92 0.97 -4.47 -8.69
N SER A 93 2.20 -4.84 -9.10
CA SER A 93 2.45 -6.12 -9.78
C SER A 93 2.22 -7.35 -8.90
N ILE A 94 2.25 -7.20 -7.58
CA ILE A 94 1.94 -8.25 -6.61
C ILE A 94 0.55 -8.07 -6.00
N MET A 95 0.13 -6.84 -5.71
CA MET A 95 -1.13 -6.56 -5.01
C MET A 95 -2.36 -6.74 -5.91
N LEU A 96 -2.33 -6.31 -7.16
CA LEU A 96 -3.49 -6.44 -8.05
C LEU A 96 -3.81 -7.90 -8.41
N PRO A 97 -2.82 -8.78 -8.74
CA PRO A 97 -3.09 -10.20 -8.93
C PRO A 97 -3.56 -10.90 -7.65
N ASP A 98 -3.03 -10.56 -6.47
CA ASP A 98 -3.50 -11.07 -5.18
C ASP A 98 -4.96 -10.67 -4.92
N SER A 99 -5.30 -9.40 -5.13
CA SER A 99 -6.69 -8.93 -5.08
C SER A 99 -7.59 -9.67 -6.06
N GLY A 100 -7.13 -9.94 -7.29
CA GLY A 100 -7.86 -10.76 -8.27
C GLY A 100 -8.14 -12.17 -7.76
N HIS A 101 -7.15 -12.80 -7.13
CA HIS A 101 -7.31 -14.12 -6.53
C HIS A 101 -8.34 -14.13 -5.38
N ILE A 102 -8.32 -13.11 -4.53
CA ILE A 102 -9.31 -12.93 -3.47
C ILE A 102 -10.72 -12.77 -4.07
N GLN A 103 -10.86 -11.94 -5.12
CA GLN A 103 -12.13 -11.75 -5.84
C GLN A 103 -12.67 -13.07 -6.43
N GLU A 104 -11.80 -13.92 -6.98
CA GLU A 104 -12.17 -15.23 -7.52
C GLU A 104 -12.69 -16.16 -6.40
N GLN A 105 -11.98 -16.25 -5.27
CA GLN A 105 -12.38 -17.08 -4.13
C GLN A 105 -13.72 -16.63 -3.52
N GLU A 106 -13.87 -15.33 -3.26
CA GLU A 106 -15.12 -14.79 -2.73
C GLU A 106 -16.30 -15.01 -3.68
N ASN A 107 -16.04 -14.81 -4.98
CA ASN A 107 -17.06 -15.01 -6.00
C ASN A 107 -17.48 -16.49 -6.10
N GLU A 108 -16.54 -17.42 -5.99
CA GLU A 108 -16.86 -18.86 -5.93
C GLU A 108 -17.78 -19.15 -4.73
N TRP A 109 -17.47 -18.62 -3.55
CA TRP A 109 -18.30 -18.80 -2.37
C TRP A 109 -19.70 -18.16 -2.55
N LYS A 110 -19.79 -16.93 -3.08
CA LYS A 110 -21.05 -16.26 -3.43
C LYS A 110 -21.84 -17.08 -4.44
N ASN A 111 -21.20 -17.62 -5.48
CA ASN A 111 -21.81 -18.44 -6.52
C ASN A 111 -22.29 -19.79 -6.00
N ASN A 112 -21.61 -20.42 -5.08
CA ASN A 112 -22.06 -21.63 -4.42
C ASN A 112 -23.37 -21.39 -3.62
N LYS A 113 -23.51 -20.25 -2.96
CA LYS A 113 -24.77 -19.83 -2.31
C LYS A 113 -25.88 -19.53 -3.34
N ARG A 114 -25.55 -18.86 -4.45
CA ARG A 114 -26.50 -18.56 -5.55
C ARG A 114 -27.01 -19.85 -6.18
N LYS A 115 -26.14 -20.82 -6.47
CA LYS A 115 -26.48 -22.13 -7.02
C LYS A 115 -27.50 -22.88 -6.13
N ARG A 116 -27.28 -22.88 -4.81
CA ARG A 116 -28.21 -23.48 -3.85
C ARG A 116 -29.62 -22.85 -3.85
N LYS A 117 -29.69 -21.56 -4.25
CA LYS A 117 -30.95 -20.78 -4.38
C LYS A 117 -31.54 -20.82 -5.80
N GLY A 118 -30.95 -21.56 -6.74
CA GLY A 118 -31.39 -21.59 -8.14
C GLY A 118 -31.15 -20.29 -8.92
N LEU A 119 -30.24 -19.43 -8.44
CA LEU A 119 -29.90 -18.16 -9.08
C LEU A 119 -28.72 -18.33 -10.04
N LYS A 120 -28.67 -17.49 -11.09
CA LYS A 120 -27.56 -17.46 -12.06
C LYS A 120 -26.24 -17.07 -11.35
N GLN A 121 -25.16 -17.78 -11.69
CA GLN A 121 -23.81 -17.41 -11.27
C GLN A 121 -23.37 -16.10 -11.93
N GLN A 122 -22.47 -15.36 -11.26
CA GLN A 122 -21.88 -14.12 -11.74
C GLN A 122 -20.36 -14.28 -11.85
N PRO A 123 -19.68 -13.57 -12.76
CA PRO A 123 -18.23 -13.54 -12.79
C PRO A 123 -17.68 -12.76 -11.56
N PRO A 124 -16.40 -12.93 -11.21
CA PRO A 124 -15.74 -12.04 -10.27
C PRO A 124 -15.63 -10.63 -10.86
N LEU A 125 -15.26 -9.65 -10.04
CA LEU A 125 -15.01 -8.28 -10.50
C LEU A 125 -13.90 -8.27 -11.56
N TYR A 126 -12.84 -9.02 -11.32
CA TYR A 126 -11.77 -9.41 -12.25
C TYR A 126 -11.04 -10.63 -11.68
N THR A 127 -10.29 -11.31 -12.54
CA THR A 127 -9.45 -12.46 -12.19
C THR A 127 -8.00 -12.03 -11.94
N ALA A 128 -7.20 -12.90 -11.31
CA ALA A 128 -5.77 -12.68 -11.15
C ALA A 128 -5.04 -12.56 -12.51
N GLU A 129 -5.48 -13.31 -13.54
CA GLU A 129 -4.95 -13.21 -14.89
C GLU A 129 -5.24 -11.84 -15.52
N GLU A 130 -6.46 -11.34 -15.40
CA GLU A 130 -6.86 -10.02 -15.91
C GLU A 130 -6.11 -8.90 -15.19
N ALA A 131 -5.91 -9.01 -13.87
CA ALA A 131 -5.11 -8.09 -13.09
C ALA A 131 -3.63 -8.10 -13.54
N THR A 132 -3.05 -9.28 -13.78
CA THR A 132 -1.70 -9.40 -14.33
C THR A 132 -1.59 -8.75 -15.72
N LYS A 133 -2.59 -8.95 -16.57
CA LYS A 133 -2.58 -8.38 -17.92
C LYS A 133 -2.65 -6.86 -17.93
N CYS A 134 -3.40 -6.24 -17.01
CA CYS A 134 -3.52 -4.78 -16.99
C CYS A 134 -2.18 -4.09 -16.66
N LEU A 135 -1.20 -4.79 -16.08
CA LEU A 135 0.11 -4.23 -15.76
C LEU A 135 0.91 -3.80 -17.02
N GLU A 136 0.53 -4.27 -18.20
CA GLU A 136 1.20 -3.88 -19.47
C GLU A 136 1.10 -2.37 -19.77
N ILE A 137 0.08 -1.68 -19.22
CA ILE A 137 -0.14 -0.25 -19.43
C ILE A 137 0.57 0.63 -18.37
N PHE A 138 1.18 0.05 -17.35
CA PHE A 138 1.90 0.80 -16.32
C PHE A 138 3.20 1.39 -16.87
N LYS A 139 3.48 2.64 -16.54
CA LYS A 139 4.66 3.41 -16.95
C LYS A 139 5.37 3.96 -15.72
N PRO A 140 6.49 3.33 -15.33
CA PRO A 140 7.25 3.79 -14.17
C PRO A 140 7.91 5.14 -14.46
N ILE A 141 7.83 6.02 -13.48
CA ILE A 141 8.42 7.35 -13.48
C ILE A 141 9.27 7.54 -12.21
N LYS A 142 10.07 8.60 -12.18
CA LYS A 142 10.89 8.97 -11.04
C LYS A 142 10.25 10.11 -10.25
N TYR A 143 10.62 10.22 -8.98
CA TYR A 143 10.31 11.40 -8.19
C TYR A 143 11.06 12.64 -8.69
N ASP A 144 10.50 13.81 -8.39
CA ASP A 144 11.08 15.16 -8.56
C ASP A 144 11.39 15.56 -10.01
N GLU A 145 11.07 14.70 -10.98
CA GLU A 145 11.22 15.01 -12.40
C GLU A 145 9.90 15.50 -12.99
N ILE A 146 9.92 16.61 -13.73
CA ILE A 146 8.77 17.07 -14.52
C ILE A 146 8.70 16.21 -15.77
N ILE A 147 7.54 15.64 -16.01
CA ILE A 147 7.24 14.79 -17.18
C ILE A 147 6.21 15.51 -18.03
N ASP A 148 6.51 15.71 -19.29
CA ASP A 148 5.58 16.22 -20.27
C ASP A 148 4.71 15.08 -20.79
N ILE A 149 3.42 15.06 -20.38
CA ILE A 149 2.45 14.12 -20.91
C ILE A 149 2.14 14.48 -22.39
N ASP A 150 1.96 15.77 -22.64
CA ASP A 150 1.91 16.36 -23.95
C ASP A 150 2.37 17.85 -23.88
N GLU A 151 2.10 18.65 -24.92
CA GLU A 151 2.49 20.06 -24.99
C GLU A 151 1.72 20.97 -24.01
N HIS A 152 0.67 20.47 -23.35
CA HIS A 152 -0.23 21.25 -22.49
C HIS A 152 -0.36 20.68 -21.06
N ILE A 153 0.11 19.45 -20.84
CA ILE A 153 -0.03 18.78 -19.54
C ILE A 153 1.32 18.29 -19.06
N HIS A 154 1.74 18.82 -17.91
CA HIS A 154 2.99 18.45 -17.25
C HIS A 154 2.68 17.90 -15.87
N VAL A 155 3.42 16.89 -15.40
CA VAL A 155 3.22 16.28 -14.10
C VAL A 155 4.54 16.08 -13.37
N ARG A 156 4.50 16.13 -12.04
CA ARG A 156 5.61 15.75 -11.17
C ARG A 156 5.08 14.95 -10.00
N PHE A 157 5.80 13.91 -9.65
CA PHE A 157 5.52 13.06 -8.51
C PHE A 157 6.56 13.36 -7.43
N ASN A 158 6.12 13.67 -6.23
CA ASN A 158 6.98 13.93 -5.07
C ASN A 158 6.65 12.91 -3.99
N ASP A 159 7.61 12.55 -3.15
CA ASP A 159 7.38 11.56 -2.10
C ASP A 159 6.27 12.02 -1.13
N ALA A 160 5.30 11.15 -0.91
CA ALA A 160 4.20 11.38 0.04
C ALA A 160 4.48 10.80 1.44
N GLY A 161 5.57 10.05 1.62
CA GLY A 161 5.96 9.46 2.89
C GLY A 161 4.97 8.48 3.51
N HIS A 162 3.96 8.02 2.74
CA HIS A 162 2.87 7.18 3.24
C HIS A 162 3.17 5.68 3.13
N MET A 163 3.66 5.27 1.99
CA MET A 163 4.16 3.93 1.71
C MET A 163 5.24 3.98 0.65
N LEU A 164 5.99 2.89 0.48
CA LEU A 164 7.05 2.83 -0.53
C LEU A 164 6.50 3.20 -1.92
N GLY A 165 7.06 4.23 -2.52
CA GLY A 165 6.67 4.71 -3.83
C GLY A 165 5.44 5.62 -3.85
N SER A 166 4.80 5.94 -2.72
CA SER A 166 3.65 6.84 -2.65
C SER A 166 3.99 8.26 -3.10
N ALA A 167 3.07 8.94 -3.75
CA ALA A 167 3.34 10.24 -4.34
C ALA A 167 2.26 11.29 -4.10
N ILE A 168 2.72 12.51 -3.80
CA ILE A 168 1.98 13.75 -4.04
C ILE A 168 2.17 14.09 -5.50
N ILE A 169 1.08 14.30 -6.23
CA ILE A 169 1.11 14.56 -7.68
C ILE A 169 0.79 16.02 -7.95
N GLU A 170 1.73 16.73 -8.57
CA GLU A 170 1.51 18.06 -9.13
C GLU A 170 1.16 17.93 -10.61
N VAL A 171 0.12 18.63 -11.02
CA VAL A 171 -0.36 18.65 -12.41
C VAL A 171 -0.49 20.08 -12.89
N TRP A 172 0.21 20.45 -13.94
CA TRP A 172 0.06 21.72 -14.64
C TRP A 172 -0.73 21.48 -15.93
N VAL A 173 -1.76 22.30 -16.13
CA VAL A 173 -2.60 22.28 -17.34
C VAL A 173 -2.57 23.66 -17.98
N ASP A 174 -2.07 23.72 -19.21
CA ASP A 174 -2.03 24.92 -20.04
C ASP A 174 -3.27 25.00 -20.91
N GLU A 175 -4.18 25.91 -20.59
CA GLU A 175 -5.45 26.09 -21.30
C GLU A 175 -5.79 27.57 -21.42
N ASP A 176 -6.20 28.02 -22.59
CA ASP A 176 -6.59 29.41 -22.89
C ASP A 176 -5.54 30.48 -22.49
N GLY A 177 -4.25 30.13 -22.62
CA GLY A 177 -3.13 31.02 -22.29
C GLY A 177 -2.89 31.18 -20.78
N LYS A 178 -3.44 30.30 -19.95
CA LYS A 178 -3.23 30.25 -18.52
C LYS A 178 -2.75 28.86 -18.11
N THR A 179 -1.69 28.78 -17.31
CA THR A 179 -1.30 27.57 -16.60
C THR A 179 -2.08 27.48 -15.29
N THR A 180 -2.67 26.32 -15.01
CA THR A 180 -3.32 26.04 -13.73
C THR A 180 -2.62 24.85 -13.07
N LYS A 181 -2.10 25.07 -11.84
CA LYS A 181 -1.45 24.03 -11.04
C LYS A 181 -2.40 23.41 -10.05
N THR A 182 -2.63 22.11 -10.16
CA THR A 182 -3.41 21.33 -9.20
C THR A 182 -2.51 20.31 -8.52
N VAL A 183 -2.67 20.17 -7.20
CA VAL A 183 -1.94 19.19 -6.38
C VAL A 183 -2.92 18.16 -5.85
N PHE A 184 -2.59 16.88 -6.03
CA PHE A 184 -3.30 15.75 -5.42
C PHE A 184 -2.38 15.12 -4.37
N SER A 185 -2.79 15.14 -3.11
CA SER A 185 -1.94 14.62 -2.03
C SER A 185 -1.76 13.10 -2.07
N GLY A 186 -2.72 12.36 -2.64
CA GLY A 186 -2.88 10.96 -2.29
C GLY A 186 -3.07 10.84 -0.77
N ASP A 187 -2.67 9.72 -0.21
CA ASP A 187 -2.55 9.55 1.23
C ASP A 187 -1.18 10.07 1.70
N LEU A 188 -1.15 10.80 2.79
CA LEU A 188 0.05 11.39 3.36
C LEU A 188 0.60 10.55 4.50
N GLY A 189 1.92 10.42 4.54
CA GLY A 189 2.62 9.84 5.69
C GLY A 189 2.65 10.78 6.88
N ASN A 190 3.07 10.24 8.02
CA ASN A 190 3.39 11.03 9.21
C ASN A 190 4.89 11.31 9.24
N ASN A 191 5.27 12.29 10.05
CA ASN A 191 6.66 12.47 10.43
C ASN A 191 7.14 11.29 11.30
N ASP A 192 8.41 10.98 11.25
CA ASP A 192 9.04 9.92 12.05
C ASP A 192 8.51 8.49 11.76
N ILE A 193 8.10 8.20 10.53
CA ILE A 193 7.80 6.82 10.11
C ILE A 193 9.12 6.10 9.77
N PRO A 194 9.39 4.94 10.35
CA PRO A 194 10.57 4.15 10.00
C PRO A 194 10.63 3.78 8.51
N LEU A 195 11.81 3.67 7.94
CA LEU A 195 12.12 3.28 6.55
C LEU A 195 11.86 4.35 5.49
N LEU A 196 10.87 5.21 5.67
CA LEU A 196 10.41 6.13 4.62
C LEU A 196 10.75 7.58 4.94
N SER A 197 11.00 8.36 3.91
CA SER A 197 11.19 9.81 4.05
C SER A 197 9.89 10.51 4.45
N GLU A 198 10.01 11.68 5.08
CA GLU A 198 8.85 12.53 5.36
C GLU A 198 8.20 13.05 4.06
N PRO A 199 6.88 13.39 4.09
CA PRO A 199 6.21 13.96 2.93
C PRO A 199 6.89 15.21 2.41
N THR A 200 7.08 15.30 1.10
CA THR A 200 7.62 16.50 0.44
C THR A 200 6.67 17.68 0.64
N MET A 201 7.20 18.80 1.10
CA MET A 201 6.42 20.03 1.23
C MET A 201 6.23 20.71 -0.12
N ILE A 202 4.96 20.93 -0.50
CA ILE A 202 4.61 21.65 -1.73
C ILE A 202 4.22 23.08 -1.35
N GLU A 203 4.94 24.06 -1.89
CA GLU A 203 4.84 25.47 -1.46
C GLU A 203 3.70 26.24 -2.16
N ASP A 204 3.29 25.81 -3.37
CA ASP A 204 2.32 26.55 -4.18
C ASP A 204 1.35 25.59 -4.92
N ALA A 205 0.12 26.02 -5.07
CA ALA A 205 -0.91 25.38 -5.89
C ALA A 205 -2.06 26.38 -6.15
N ASP A 206 -2.66 26.33 -7.33
CA ASP A 206 -3.94 27.00 -7.57
C ASP A 206 -5.09 26.22 -6.91
N TYR A 207 -5.00 24.88 -6.95
CA TYR A 207 -5.97 23.98 -6.31
C TYR A 207 -5.25 22.83 -5.60
N LEU A 208 -5.77 22.48 -4.43
CA LEU A 208 -5.29 21.34 -3.63
C LEU A 208 -6.44 20.36 -3.39
N VAL A 209 -6.27 19.12 -3.83
CA VAL A 209 -7.13 17.98 -3.50
C VAL A 209 -6.37 17.14 -2.49
N MET A 210 -6.84 17.14 -1.25
CA MET A 210 -6.13 16.59 -0.10
C MET A 210 -6.99 15.61 0.67
N GLU A 211 -6.40 14.53 1.17
CA GLU A 211 -7.05 13.64 2.13
C GLU A 211 -7.44 14.37 3.42
N SER A 212 -8.41 13.80 4.13
CA SER A 212 -8.82 14.33 5.44
C SER A 212 -9.30 13.23 6.41
N THR A 213 -8.68 12.07 6.33
CA THR A 213 -9.00 10.87 7.12
C THR A 213 -8.98 11.15 8.62
N TYR A 214 -8.00 11.91 9.08
CA TYR A 214 -7.87 12.38 10.45
C TYR A 214 -8.11 13.89 10.62
N GLY A 215 -8.80 14.53 9.66
CA GLY A 215 -9.01 15.98 9.65
C GLY A 215 -9.83 16.53 10.83
N ASP A 216 -10.56 15.69 11.56
CA ASP A 216 -11.39 16.04 12.71
C ASP A 216 -10.80 15.68 14.09
N ARG A 217 -9.60 15.07 14.13
CA ARG A 217 -9.01 14.56 15.38
C ARG A 217 -7.49 14.53 15.34
N LEU A 218 -6.90 14.58 16.51
CA LEU A 218 -5.46 14.36 16.71
C LEU A 218 -5.19 12.88 16.96
N HIS A 219 -4.04 12.40 16.49
CA HIS A 219 -3.52 11.11 16.92
C HIS A 219 -3.22 11.14 18.43
N VAL A 220 -3.69 10.12 19.14
CA VAL A 220 -3.33 9.98 20.56
C VAL A 220 -1.84 9.62 20.63
N GLY A 221 -1.03 10.59 21.06
CA GLY A 221 0.39 10.36 21.28
C GLY A 221 0.59 9.35 22.43
N THR A 222 1.05 8.15 22.10
CA THR A 222 1.61 7.27 23.13
C THR A 222 3.07 7.64 23.27
N HIS A 223 3.41 8.28 24.39
CA HIS A 223 4.81 8.39 24.78
C HIS A 223 5.37 6.98 24.94
N ASP A 224 6.48 6.71 24.24
CA ASP A 224 7.20 5.43 24.33
C ASP A 224 6.45 4.19 23.78
N LYS A 225 6.00 4.26 22.53
CA LYS A 225 5.38 3.12 21.81
C LYS A 225 6.28 1.89 21.78
N ALA A 226 7.59 2.08 21.57
CA ALA A 226 8.57 1.02 21.51
C ALA A 226 8.67 0.27 22.85
N LYS A 227 8.67 0.99 23.99
CA LYS A 227 8.69 0.37 25.32
C LYS A 227 7.42 -0.45 25.58
N VAL A 228 6.24 0.10 25.30
CA VAL A 228 4.96 -0.62 25.47
C VAL A 228 4.95 -1.89 24.62
N PHE A 229 5.42 -1.82 23.37
CA PHE A 229 5.55 -2.99 22.51
C PHE A 229 6.48 -4.04 23.12
N LEU A 230 7.69 -3.64 23.58
CA LEU A 230 8.65 -4.51 24.22
C LEU A 230 8.07 -5.19 25.47
N ASP A 231 7.42 -4.43 26.35
CA ASP A 231 6.85 -4.94 27.60
C ASP A 231 5.77 -6.01 27.30
N ILE A 232 4.84 -5.75 26.37
CA ILE A 232 3.78 -6.69 26.01
C ILE A 232 4.35 -7.97 25.38
N VAL A 233 5.28 -7.81 24.43
CA VAL A 233 5.88 -8.95 23.72
C VAL A 233 6.68 -9.80 24.69
N SER A 234 7.53 -9.19 25.54
CA SER A 234 8.36 -9.91 26.50
C SER A 234 7.54 -10.63 27.55
N GLU A 235 6.53 -9.98 28.14
CA GLU A 235 5.64 -10.63 29.11
C GLU A 235 4.97 -11.88 28.53
N THR A 236 4.53 -11.80 27.26
CA THR A 236 3.87 -12.94 26.60
C THR A 236 4.85 -14.08 26.36
N LEU A 237 6.05 -13.79 25.85
CA LEU A 237 7.08 -14.78 25.55
C LEU A 237 7.64 -15.43 26.82
N ASP A 238 7.85 -14.65 27.90
CA ASP A 238 8.35 -15.13 29.19
C ASP A 238 7.35 -16.09 29.87
N ASN A 239 6.06 -15.91 29.60
CA ASN A 239 5.01 -16.85 30.03
C ASN A 239 4.83 -18.06 29.08
N GLY A 240 5.73 -18.25 28.12
CA GLY A 240 5.68 -19.36 27.15
C GLY A 240 4.63 -19.20 26.04
N GLY A 241 4.11 -17.99 25.83
CA GLY A 241 3.08 -17.69 24.85
C GLY A 241 3.64 -17.30 23.48
N THR A 242 2.75 -17.23 22.48
CA THR A 242 3.02 -16.73 21.14
C THR A 242 2.34 -15.38 20.93
N VAL A 243 3.08 -14.42 20.38
CA VAL A 243 2.55 -13.10 20.02
C VAL A 243 2.13 -13.13 18.56
N VAL A 244 0.86 -12.86 18.26
CA VAL A 244 0.36 -12.73 16.88
C VAL A 244 0.09 -11.25 16.62
N ILE A 245 0.76 -10.69 15.60
CA ILE A 245 0.64 -9.30 15.21
C ILE A 245 -0.08 -9.24 13.86
N PRO A 246 -1.38 -8.88 13.84
CA PRO A 246 -2.06 -8.60 12.58
C PRO A 246 -1.56 -7.28 12.01
N SER A 247 -1.13 -7.28 10.75
CA SER A 247 -0.64 -6.08 10.08
C SER A 247 -0.99 -6.10 8.59
N PHE A 248 -0.96 -4.94 7.95
CA PHE A 248 -1.06 -4.90 6.48
C PHE A 248 0.19 -5.54 5.86
N ALA A 249 0.00 -6.26 4.77
CA ALA A 249 1.08 -6.94 4.05
C ALA A 249 2.14 -5.96 3.52
N VAL A 250 1.73 -4.76 3.17
CA VAL A 250 2.59 -3.69 2.63
C VAL A 250 2.60 -2.50 3.60
N GLY A 251 3.77 -1.96 3.88
CA GLY A 251 4.02 -0.84 4.78
C GLY A 251 4.19 -1.32 6.23
N ARG A 252 3.11 -1.55 6.96
CA ARG A 252 3.14 -1.88 8.39
C ARG A 252 3.96 -3.12 8.74
N THR A 253 3.93 -4.17 7.93
CA THR A 253 4.77 -5.35 8.16
C THR A 253 6.24 -4.98 8.09
N GLN A 254 6.66 -4.19 7.11
CA GLN A 254 8.05 -3.78 6.94
C GLN A 254 8.52 -2.83 8.06
N GLU A 255 7.65 -1.93 8.53
CA GLU A 255 7.93 -1.09 9.71
C GLU A 255 8.18 -1.97 10.96
N ILE A 256 7.35 -2.99 11.20
CA ILE A 256 7.54 -3.92 12.33
C ILE A 256 8.84 -4.71 12.18
N LEU A 257 9.19 -5.14 10.97
CA LEU A 257 10.47 -5.82 10.71
C LEU A 257 11.66 -4.91 11.01
N TYR A 258 11.59 -3.64 10.60
CA TYR A 258 12.61 -2.63 10.92
C TYR A 258 12.76 -2.45 12.44
N GLU A 259 11.68 -2.24 13.16
CA GLU A 259 11.70 -2.10 14.61
C GLU A 259 12.29 -3.34 15.32
N LEU A 260 11.93 -4.53 14.85
CA LEU A 260 12.49 -5.77 15.37
C LEU A 260 13.97 -5.96 15.01
N ASN A 261 14.42 -5.46 13.86
CA ASN A 261 15.83 -5.42 13.50
C ASN A 261 16.60 -4.54 14.50
N ILE A 262 16.15 -3.29 14.73
CA ILE A 262 16.77 -2.39 15.72
C ILE A 262 16.86 -3.04 17.10
N ILE A 263 15.80 -3.72 17.54
CA ILE A 263 15.78 -4.40 18.83
C ILE A 263 16.80 -5.56 18.84
N LYS A 264 16.80 -6.41 17.84
CA LYS A 264 17.59 -7.65 17.84
C LYS A 264 19.05 -7.45 17.42
N GLU A 265 19.38 -6.43 16.65
CA GLU A 265 20.74 -6.13 16.18
C GLU A 265 21.39 -5.00 16.98
N GLU A 266 20.78 -3.82 17.05
CA GLU A 266 21.40 -2.66 17.70
C GLU A 266 21.37 -2.75 19.21
N ARG A 267 20.20 -3.05 19.82
CA ARG A 267 20.07 -3.15 21.28
C ARG A 267 20.68 -4.43 21.86
N SER A 268 20.93 -5.45 21.02
CA SER A 268 21.65 -6.67 21.42
C SER A 268 23.09 -6.40 21.83
N LYS A 269 23.65 -5.24 21.53
CA LYS A 269 25.00 -4.83 21.95
C LYS A 269 25.06 -4.41 23.42
N ASP A 270 23.91 -4.17 24.06
CA ASP A 270 23.80 -3.85 25.49
C ASP A 270 23.53 -5.14 26.30
N GLU A 271 24.50 -5.54 27.16
CA GLU A 271 24.39 -6.75 27.96
C GLU A 271 23.25 -6.71 28.98
N ASP A 272 22.90 -5.55 29.52
CA ASP A 272 21.81 -5.42 30.47
C ASP A 272 20.46 -5.54 29.76
N PHE A 273 20.32 -4.96 28.56
CA PHE A 273 19.14 -5.13 27.69
C PHE A 273 18.97 -6.60 27.29
N GLN A 274 20.05 -7.29 26.90
CA GLN A 274 19.99 -8.73 26.55
C GLN A 274 19.49 -9.59 27.71
N LYS A 275 19.88 -9.27 28.95
CA LYS A 275 19.43 -10.04 30.15
C LYS A 275 17.97 -9.73 30.48
N GLU A 276 17.57 -8.47 30.34
CA GLU A 276 16.19 -8.04 30.64
C GLU A 276 15.20 -8.67 29.64
N TYR A 277 15.59 -8.81 28.35
CA TYR A 277 14.73 -9.28 27.27
C TYR A 277 15.23 -10.60 26.64
N GLU A 278 15.80 -11.51 27.46
CA GLU A 278 16.47 -12.73 26.96
C GLU A 278 15.57 -13.61 26.08
N THR A 279 14.31 -13.80 26.48
CA THR A 279 13.35 -14.61 25.73
C THR A 279 13.02 -13.97 24.37
N LEU A 280 12.79 -12.65 24.35
CA LEU A 280 12.56 -11.90 23.12
C LEU A 280 13.74 -12.01 22.15
N MET A 281 14.97 -11.88 22.67
CA MET A 281 16.18 -11.96 21.85
C MET A 281 16.34 -13.32 21.15
N ARG A 282 15.87 -14.40 21.81
CA ARG A 282 15.94 -15.77 21.28
C ARG A 282 14.74 -16.18 20.44
N ALA A 283 13.56 -15.57 20.70
CA ALA A 283 12.33 -15.97 20.06
C ALA A 283 12.42 -15.81 18.52
N PRO A 284 11.99 -16.84 17.75
CA PRO A 284 11.86 -16.72 16.31
C PRO A 284 10.71 -15.75 15.95
N VAL A 285 10.90 -15.04 14.84
CA VAL A 285 9.91 -14.17 14.24
C VAL A 285 9.49 -14.75 12.89
N TYR A 286 8.21 -14.95 12.68
CA TYR A 286 7.66 -15.47 11.45
C TYR A 286 6.85 -14.40 10.72
N VAL A 287 7.09 -14.23 9.42
CA VAL A 287 6.18 -13.49 8.54
C VAL A 287 5.31 -14.53 7.83
N ASP A 288 4.05 -14.62 8.26
CA ASP A 288 3.07 -15.60 7.78
C ASP A 288 2.08 -14.93 6.82
N SER A 289 2.59 -14.53 5.67
CA SER A 289 1.82 -13.95 4.56
C SER A 289 2.64 -13.95 3.27
N PRO A 290 2.22 -14.70 2.22
CA PRO A 290 2.90 -14.67 0.93
C PRO A 290 3.01 -13.27 0.31
N LEU A 291 1.94 -12.45 0.43
CA LEU A 291 1.96 -11.08 -0.07
C LEU A 291 2.95 -10.21 0.70
N ALA A 292 3.00 -10.31 2.04
CA ALA A 292 3.95 -9.56 2.85
C ALA A 292 5.40 -9.94 2.54
N ILE A 293 5.67 -11.21 2.28
CA ILE A 293 6.99 -11.70 1.84
C ILE A 293 7.37 -11.07 0.50
N SER A 294 6.46 -11.10 -0.48
CA SER A 294 6.69 -10.49 -1.79
C SER A 294 6.88 -8.97 -1.70
N ALA A 295 6.11 -8.30 -0.86
CA ALA A 295 6.25 -6.86 -0.61
C ALA A 295 7.62 -6.53 0.02
N THR A 296 8.09 -7.33 0.97
CA THR A 296 9.42 -7.15 1.58
C THR A 296 10.54 -7.24 0.54
N GLU A 297 10.42 -8.13 -0.44
CA GLU A 297 11.37 -8.18 -1.56
C GLU A 297 11.30 -6.91 -2.45
N VAL A 298 10.10 -6.34 -2.66
CA VAL A 298 9.98 -5.06 -3.37
C VAL A 298 10.66 -3.93 -2.60
N PHE A 299 10.50 -3.88 -1.27
CA PHE A 299 11.21 -2.91 -0.42
C PHE A 299 12.74 -3.03 -0.59
N LYS A 300 13.28 -4.24 -0.52
CA LYS A 300 14.72 -4.52 -0.73
C LYS A 300 15.22 -4.11 -2.12
N ASN A 301 14.38 -4.17 -3.14
CA ASN A 301 14.75 -3.76 -4.50
C ASN A 301 14.66 -2.25 -4.75
N ASN A 302 14.19 -1.47 -3.76
CA ASN A 302 14.02 -0.02 -3.83
C ASN A 302 14.61 0.69 -2.60
N GLU A 303 15.76 0.24 -2.14
CA GLU A 303 16.51 0.78 -0.99
C GLU A 303 16.90 2.25 -1.16
N ASP A 304 17.01 2.72 -2.40
CA ASP A 304 17.25 4.12 -2.75
C ASP A 304 16.12 5.07 -2.27
N LEU A 305 14.93 4.53 -2.02
CA LEU A 305 13.77 5.28 -1.49
C LEU A 305 13.70 5.32 0.04
N PHE A 306 14.60 4.64 0.75
CA PHE A 306 14.62 4.69 2.20
C PHE A 306 15.10 6.05 2.73
N ASP A 307 14.75 6.35 3.98
CA ASP A 307 15.22 7.53 4.69
C ASP A 307 16.74 7.49 4.96
N ASP A 308 17.29 8.62 5.40
CA ASP A 308 18.72 8.74 5.66
C ASP A 308 19.18 7.88 6.85
N GLU A 309 18.32 7.65 7.85
CA GLU A 309 18.63 6.81 9.01
C GLU A 309 18.77 5.33 8.60
N THR A 310 17.83 4.84 7.83
CA THR A 310 17.84 3.48 7.28
C THR A 310 19.05 3.27 6.34
N LYS A 311 19.33 4.23 5.47
CA LYS A 311 20.53 4.20 4.61
C LYS A 311 21.82 4.14 5.42
N ALA A 312 21.91 4.88 6.52
CA ALA A 312 23.07 4.83 7.41
C ALA A 312 23.26 3.48 8.12
N ILE A 313 22.18 2.74 8.38
CA ILE A 313 22.24 1.34 8.88
C ILE A 313 22.81 0.45 7.79
N MET A 314 22.34 0.58 6.56
CA MET A 314 22.81 -0.23 5.42
C MET A 314 24.27 0.04 5.07
N GLU A 315 24.74 1.28 5.16
CA GLU A 315 26.14 1.66 4.95
C GLU A 315 27.08 0.99 5.97
N ARG A 316 26.58 0.62 7.14
CA ARG A 316 27.29 -0.15 8.17
C ARG A 316 27.30 -1.66 7.90
N GLY A 317 26.63 -2.11 6.82
CA GLY A 317 26.56 -3.50 6.37
C GLY A 317 25.43 -4.30 7.02
N ASP A 318 24.48 -3.66 7.64
CA ASP A 318 23.26 -4.28 8.17
C ASP A 318 22.11 -4.17 7.16
N ASN A 319 21.18 -5.14 7.18
CA ASN A 319 19.97 -5.11 6.38
C ASN A 319 18.77 -4.80 7.28
N PRO A 320 18.13 -3.64 7.13
CA PRO A 320 17.07 -3.18 8.05
C PRO A 320 15.82 -4.08 8.06
N LEU A 321 15.67 -4.96 7.08
CA LEU A 321 14.53 -5.89 6.96
C LEU A 321 14.94 -7.37 7.19
N GLU A 322 16.14 -7.60 7.72
CA GLU A 322 16.66 -8.94 8.05
C GLU A 322 17.35 -8.92 9.40
N PHE A 323 17.13 -9.94 10.21
CA PHE A 323 17.80 -10.12 11.50
C PHE A 323 17.82 -11.60 11.90
N PRO A 324 18.68 -12.02 12.83
CA PRO A 324 18.74 -13.39 13.32
C PRO A 324 17.42 -13.87 13.89
N GLY A 325 16.94 -15.02 13.42
CA GLY A 325 15.68 -15.62 13.85
C GLY A 325 14.46 -15.21 13.04
N LEU A 326 14.59 -14.31 12.05
CA LEU A 326 13.51 -14.02 11.09
C LEU A 326 13.33 -15.21 10.13
N LYS A 327 12.08 -15.63 9.95
CA LYS A 327 11.67 -16.73 9.09
C LYS A 327 10.43 -16.34 8.28
N PHE A 328 10.33 -16.86 7.06
CA PHE A 328 9.23 -16.63 6.13
C PHE A 328 8.48 -17.94 5.88
N THR A 329 7.16 -17.97 6.15
CA THR A 329 6.30 -19.10 5.77
C THR A 329 5.78 -18.88 4.35
N ARG A 330 6.24 -19.72 3.44
CA ARG A 330 5.93 -19.61 2.01
C ARG A 330 4.81 -20.53 1.56
N THR A 331 4.46 -21.51 2.39
CA THR A 331 3.46 -22.55 2.06
C THR A 331 2.42 -22.65 3.15
N ALA A 332 1.22 -23.12 2.76
CA ALA A 332 0.14 -23.36 3.72
C ALA A 332 0.49 -24.43 4.78
N ASP A 333 1.38 -25.37 4.47
CA ASP A 333 1.79 -26.39 5.42
C ASP A 333 2.79 -25.81 6.45
N GLU A 334 3.69 -24.93 6.05
CA GLU A 334 4.54 -24.16 6.96
C GLU A 334 3.70 -23.27 7.89
N SER A 335 2.69 -22.56 7.36
CA SER A 335 1.77 -21.75 8.16
C SER A 335 1.01 -22.59 9.18
N LYS A 336 0.46 -23.75 8.78
CA LYS A 336 -0.22 -24.67 9.70
C LYS A 336 0.67 -25.20 10.80
N ALA A 337 1.96 -25.46 10.51
CA ALA A 337 2.92 -25.95 11.49
C ALA A 337 3.14 -24.95 12.64
N LEU A 338 2.94 -23.63 12.41
CA LEU A 338 3.01 -22.63 13.46
C LEU A 338 1.91 -22.84 14.53
N ASN A 339 0.74 -23.33 14.15
CA ASN A 339 -0.38 -23.59 15.07
C ASN A 339 -0.13 -24.82 15.97
N GLU A 340 0.80 -25.67 15.60
CA GLU A 340 1.17 -26.90 16.33
C GLU A 340 2.44 -26.72 17.17
N SER A 341 3.08 -25.55 17.11
CA SER A 341 4.32 -25.26 17.84
C SER A 341 4.03 -24.75 19.23
N ASP A 342 4.69 -25.36 20.24
CA ASP A 342 4.70 -24.89 21.62
C ASP A 342 5.88 -23.93 21.90
N GLU A 343 6.69 -23.58 20.89
CA GLU A 343 7.83 -22.68 21.02
C GLU A 343 7.33 -21.23 21.07
N PRO A 344 7.68 -20.46 22.14
CA PRO A 344 7.37 -19.04 22.19
C PRO A 344 7.90 -18.30 20.96
N SER A 345 7.03 -17.57 20.25
CA SER A 345 7.37 -16.96 18.98
C SER A 345 6.59 -15.69 18.70
N ILE A 346 7.04 -14.92 17.74
CA ILE A 346 6.32 -13.76 17.20
C ILE A 346 5.87 -14.12 15.78
N ILE A 347 4.58 -13.98 15.50
CA ILE A 347 4.00 -14.25 14.18
C ILE A 347 3.40 -12.95 13.66
N ILE A 348 3.93 -12.44 12.56
CA ILE A 348 3.39 -11.29 11.83
C ILE A 348 2.54 -11.85 10.70
N SER A 349 1.22 -11.65 10.77
CA SER A 349 0.28 -12.19 9.79
C SER A 349 -0.51 -11.06 9.14
N ALA A 350 -0.59 -11.08 7.80
CA ALA A 350 -1.37 -10.07 7.10
C ALA A 350 -2.85 -10.25 7.41
N SER A 351 -3.50 -9.14 7.80
CA SER A 351 -4.94 -9.09 7.95
C SER A 351 -5.59 -9.13 6.56
N GLY A 352 -6.73 -9.81 6.42
CA GLY A 352 -7.42 -10.01 5.13
C GLY A 352 -8.04 -8.76 4.49
N MET A 353 -7.44 -7.59 4.73
CA MET A 353 -7.80 -6.33 4.07
C MET A 353 -6.92 -6.02 2.85
N CYS A 354 -6.00 -6.90 2.52
CA CYS A 354 -5.15 -6.75 1.34
C CYS A 354 -5.63 -7.66 0.25
#